data_31425439e00836bb8eb88e433714b6fe
#
_entry.id   31425439e00836bb8eb88e433714b6fe
#
_cell.length_a   1.000
_cell.length_b   1.000
_cell.length_c   1.000
_cell.angle_alpha   90.00
_cell.angle_beta   90.00
_cell.angle_gamma   90.00
#
_symmetry.space_group_name_H-M   'P 1'
#
loop_
_entity.id
_entity.type
_entity.pdbx_description
1 polymer ?
#
loop_
_entity_poly.entity_id
_entity_poly.type
_entity_poly.pdbx_seq_one_letter_code
_entity_poly.pdbx_strand_id
1 'polypeptide(L)'
;TINEQIATISYSGSPFTFTKDIAITPLTPTLGGGAIAEFGISPSLPDGLDMNSNGVIFGTPISNQTSITYTIWANNSGGDVMAMIQITILEPIADIFYDPSVIVITKDIPIIPLVYTNNGGNPLTWSIHPQLPLGLTFQNGVLNGTPSINMTNTIFTIWANNSGGDANTTIQITINEQIPIISYFDSPFNFTKDIAITPLTPTLGGGAIAEFGIFPPLPDGLDINSNGVIFGTPSSNMTFTEYTIFANNSGGGATVTIQIVI
;
A
#
# COMPACT_ATOMS: atom_id res chain seq x y z
N THR A 1 14.45 23.38 -68.57
CA THR A 1 14.03 22.37 -67.57
C THR A 1 12.64 22.76 -67.07
N ILE A 2 11.63 21.89 -67.21
CA ILE A 2 10.30 22.10 -66.64
C ILE A 2 10.43 21.53 -65.21
N ASN A 3 10.39 22.37 -64.19
CA ASN A 3 10.36 21.94 -62.80
C ASN A 3 8.95 21.50 -62.44
N GLU A 4 8.85 20.47 -61.58
CA GLU A 4 7.57 20.04 -61.02
C GLU A 4 6.97 21.13 -60.13
N GLN A 5 5.66 21.05 -59.92
CA GLN A 5 5.02 21.89 -58.91
C GLN A 5 5.60 21.56 -57.52
N ILE A 6 5.83 22.57 -56.68
CA ILE A 6 6.24 22.34 -55.29
C ILE A 6 5.20 21.46 -54.59
N ALA A 7 5.65 20.46 -53.86
CA ALA A 7 4.78 19.60 -53.08
C ALA A 7 4.16 20.35 -51.88
N THR A 8 3.12 19.78 -51.28
CA THR A 8 2.59 20.21 -49.97
C THR A 8 2.48 19.00 -49.06
N ILE A 9 2.74 19.20 -47.78
CA ILE A 9 2.69 18.16 -46.75
C ILE A 9 2.05 18.70 -45.49
N SER A 10 1.16 17.94 -44.87
CA SER A 10 0.63 18.24 -43.53
C SER A 10 0.26 16.97 -42.76
N TYR A 11 0.37 17.01 -41.45
CA TYR A 11 -0.10 15.99 -40.54
C TYR A 11 -1.17 16.59 -39.65
N SER A 12 -2.40 16.12 -39.77
CA SER A 12 -3.52 16.56 -38.92
C SER A 12 -3.47 15.92 -37.56
N GLY A 13 -3.80 16.68 -36.52
CA GLY A 13 -3.93 16.15 -35.15
C GLY A 13 -2.72 16.36 -34.23
N SER A 14 -1.63 17.05 -34.73
CA SER A 14 -0.56 17.44 -33.83
C SER A 14 -1.06 18.46 -32.77
N PRO A 15 -0.64 18.35 -31.49
CA PRO A 15 0.33 17.42 -30.91
C PRO A 15 -0.21 16.00 -30.72
N PHE A 16 0.66 15.00 -30.92
CA PHE A 16 0.34 13.59 -30.73
C PHE A 16 0.84 13.10 -29.39
N THR A 17 0.00 12.31 -28.70
CA THR A 17 0.35 11.65 -27.44
C THR A 17 0.17 10.14 -27.59
N PHE A 18 1.20 9.39 -27.34
CA PHE A 18 1.23 7.92 -27.43
C PHE A 18 1.57 7.32 -26.06
N THR A 19 1.34 6.02 -25.94
CA THR A 19 1.72 5.25 -24.75
C THR A 19 2.84 4.30 -25.16
N LYS A 20 3.89 4.24 -24.35
CA LYS A 20 4.98 3.27 -24.48
C LYS A 20 4.46 1.85 -24.55
N ASP A 21 5.13 1.01 -25.31
CA ASP A 21 4.82 -0.41 -25.55
C ASP A 21 3.45 -0.66 -26.21
N ILE A 22 2.76 0.38 -26.70
CA ILE A 22 1.51 0.27 -27.48
C ILE A 22 1.75 0.77 -28.91
N ALA A 23 1.40 -0.07 -29.90
CA ALA A 23 1.53 0.31 -31.31
C ALA A 23 0.67 1.55 -31.61
N ILE A 24 1.26 2.53 -32.27
CA ILE A 24 0.54 3.75 -32.66
C ILE A 24 -0.37 3.49 -33.88
N THR A 25 -1.47 4.23 -33.95
CA THR A 25 -2.17 4.38 -35.24
C THR A 25 -1.26 5.14 -36.20
N PRO A 26 -0.93 4.59 -37.40
CA PRO A 26 -0.01 5.26 -38.31
C PRO A 26 -0.42 6.71 -38.61
N LEU A 27 0.54 7.63 -38.49
CA LEU A 27 0.36 9.03 -38.85
C LEU A 27 0.60 9.18 -40.36
N THR A 28 -0.47 9.28 -41.12
CA THR A 28 -0.42 9.43 -42.58
C THR A 28 -0.48 10.91 -42.96
N PRO A 29 0.49 11.44 -43.73
CA PRO A 29 0.44 12.83 -44.19
C PRO A 29 -0.64 13.02 -45.24
N THR A 30 -1.20 14.23 -45.26
CA THR A 30 -1.96 14.74 -46.42
C THR A 30 -0.98 15.37 -47.38
N LEU A 31 -0.97 14.88 -48.59
CA LEU A 31 -0.04 15.32 -49.66
C LEU A 31 -0.80 16.04 -50.76
N GLY A 32 -0.11 17.00 -51.40
CA GLY A 32 -0.64 17.73 -52.57
C GLY A 32 0.49 18.31 -53.42
N GLY A 33 0.16 19.02 -54.46
CA GLY A 33 1.15 19.58 -55.39
C GLY A 33 1.84 18.54 -56.26
N GLY A 34 3.12 18.71 -56.53
CA GLY A 34 3.95 17.76 -57.29
C GLY A 34 4.29 16.48 -56.54
N ALA A 35 4.72 15.47 -57.32
CA ALA A 35 5.16 14.20 -56.68
C ALA A 35 6.36 14.42 -55.80
N ILE A 36 6.39 13.75 -54.62
CA ILE A 36 7.47 13.82 -53.67
C ILE A 36 8.53 12.76 -54.01
N ALA A 37 9.79 13.19 -54.10
CA ALA A 37 10.90 12.29 -54.40
C ALA A 37 11.51 11.69 -53.15
N GLU A 38 11.56 12.43 -52.04
CA GLU A 38 12.18 11.99 -50.81
C GLU A 38 11.51 12.63 -49.57
N PHE A 39 11.45 11.91 -48.48
CA PHE A 39 11.07 12.36 -47.15
C PHE A 39 12.24 12.22 -46.18
N GLY A 40 12.32 13.17 -45.24
CA GLY A 40 13.21 13.06 -44.08
C GLY A 40 12.61 13.66 -42.85
N ILE A 41 13.20 13.40 -41.70
CA ILE A 41 12.74 13.86 -40.39
C ILE A 41 13.91 14.24 -39.50
N SER A 42 13.76 15.32 -38.75
CA SER A 42 14.74 15.78 -37.75
C SER A 42 14.03 16.37 -36.53
N PRO A 43 14.48 16.04 -35.30
CA PRO A 43 15.44 15.00 -34.97
C PRO A 43 14.98 13.59 -35.38
N SER A 44 15.81 12.54 -35.18
CA SER A 44 15.39 11.15 -35.38
C SER A 44 14.22 10.82 -34.47
N LEU A 45 13.29 10.00 -34.97
CA LEU A 45 12.17 9.49 -34.18
C LEU A 45 12.68 8.70 -32.95
N PRO A 46 11.88 8.62 -31.88
CA PRO A 46 12.22 7.80 -30.72
C PRO A 46 12.25 6.32 -31.10
N ASP A 47 13.03 5.54 -30.34
CA ASP A 47 13.16 4.11 -30.55
C ASP A 47 11.80 3.41 -30.61
N GLY A 48 11.65 2.54 -31.61
CA GLY A 48 10.43 1.82 -31.89
C GLY A 48 9.44 2.52 -32.85
N LEU A 49 9.63 3.80 -33.15
CA LEU A 49 8.93 4.49 -34.22
C LEU A 49 9.83 4.65 -35.45
N ASP A 50 9.22 4.56 -36.64
CA ASP A 50 9.90 4.72 -37.91
C ASP A 50 9.03 5.49 -38.90
N MET A 51 9.62 6.01 -39.98
CA MET A 51 8.95 6.69 -41.06
C MET A 51 9.28 6.00 -42.39
N ASN A 52 8.27 5.59 -43.14
CA ASN A 52 8.48 4.98 -44.45
C ASN A 52 8.68 6.03 -45.56
N SER A 53 8.97 5.56 -46.78
CA SER A 53 9.20 6.39 -47.96
C SER A 53 7.99 7.22 -48.42
N ASN A 54 6.80 6.98 -47.87
CA ASN A 54 5.59 7.76 -48.13
C ASN A 54 5.32 8.81 -47.03
N GLY A 55 6.26 8.99 -46.09
CA GLY A 55 6.11 9.90 -44.96
C GLY A 55 5.19 9.38 -43.83
N VAL A 56 4.76 8.12 -43.88
CA VAL A 56 3.91 7.57 -42.83
C VAL A 56 4.78 7.19 -41.63
N ILE A 57 4.44 7.75 -40.46
CA ILE A 57 5.08 7.39 -39.20
C ILE A 57 4.29 6.27 -38.54
N PHE A 58 4.96 5.20 -38.10
CA PHE A 58 4.36 3.98 -37.54
C PHE A 58 5.31 3.33 -36.55
N GLY A 59 4.82 2.32 -35.81
CA GLY A 59 5.63 1.50 -34.93
C GLY A 59 5.04 1.40 -33.51
N THR A 60 5.90 0.96 -32.58
CA THR A 60 5.60 0.82 -31.15
C THR A 60 6.73 1.47 -30.36
N PRO A 61 6.49 2.63 -29.73
CA PRO A 61 7.55 3.31 -28.97
C PRO A 61 7.96 2.48 -27.76
N ILE A 62 9.25 2.31 -27.52
CA ILE A 62 9.78 1.48 -26.43
C ILE A 62 10.36 2.30 -25.25
N SER A 63 10.32 3.63 -25.34
CA SER A 63 10.74 4.55 -24.27
C SER A 63 9.75 5.71 -24.15
N ASN A 64 9.56 6.19 -22.91
CA ASN A 64 8.80 7.41 -22.68
C ASN A 64 9.61 8.64 -23.12
N GLN A 65 8.90 9.70 -23.49
CA GLN A 65 9.49 10.95 -23.97
C GLN A 65 8.58 12.13 -23.65
N THR A 66 9.17 13.19 -23.14
CA THR A 66 8.49 14.50 -23.07
C THR A 66 8.24 15.05 -24.47
N SER A 67 7.36 16.05 -24.60
CA SER A 67 7.02 16.63 -25.89
C SER A 67 8.25 17.12 -26.67
N ILE A 68 8.50 16.55 -27.84
CA ILE A 68 9.55 16.94 -28.79
C ILE A 68 8.89 17.34 -30.10
N THR A 69 9.39 18.45 -30.70
CA THR A 69 8.99 18.88 -32.05
C THR A 69 9.88 18.23 -33.09
N TYR A 70 9.25 17.58 -34.06
CA TYR A 70 9.88 16.97 -35.24
C TYR A 70 9.55 17.80 -36.47
N THR A 71 10.55 18.09 -37.26
CA THR A 71 10.41 18.72 -38.58
C THR A 71 10.51 17.63 -39.62
N ILE A 72 9.44 17.41 -40.39
CA ILE A 72 9.41 16.50 -41.54
C ILE A 72 9.58 17.36 -42.79
N TRP A 73 10.51 16.98 -43.62
CA TRP A 73 10.71 17.65 -44.91
C TRP A 73 10.42 16.67 -46.04
N ALA A 74 9.96 17.18 -47.15
CA ALA A 74 9.72 16.47 -48.39
C ALA A 74 10.20 17.32 -49.53
N ASN A 75 10.86 16.72 -50.51
CA ASN A 75 11.39 17.43 -51.66
C ASN A 75 10.98 16.84 -53.00
N ASN A 76 11.06 17.65 -54.06
CA ASN A 76 11.00 17.28 -55.45
C ASN A 76 11.83 18.26 -56.28
N SER A 77 11.82 18.13 -57.63
CA SER A 77 12.53 19.07 -58.53
C SER A 77 12.00 20.49 -58.47
N GLY A 78 10.82 20.75 -57.90
CA GLY A 78 10.22 22.07 -57.70
C GLY A 78 10.68 22.79 -56.43
N GLY A 79 11.23 22.04 -55.44
CA GLY A 79 11.70 22.60 -54.16
C GLY A 79 11.34 21.76 -52.94
N ASP A 80 11.66 22.29 -51.77
CA ASP A 80 11.49 21.68 -50.47
C ASP A 80 10.24 22.23 -49.75
N VAL A 81 9.59 21.37 -48.96
CA VAL A 81 8.47 21.70 -48.08
C VAL A 81 8.63 21.05 -46.73
N MET A 82 8.13 21.68 -45.65
CA MET A 82 8.27 21.22 -44.29
C MET A 82 6.91 21.19 -43.58
N ALA A 83 6.75 20.20 -42.70
CA ALA A 83 5.69 20.12 -41.70
C ALA A 83 6.30 19.86 -40.32
N MET A 84 5.68 20.42 -39.29
CA MET A 84 6.11 20.24 -37.91
C MET A 84 5.03 19.45 -37.16
N ILE A 85 5.48 18.47 -36.39
CA ILE A 85 4.63 17.72 -35.45
C ILE A 85 5.27 17.68 -34.08
N GLN A 86 4.44 17.54 -33.06
CA GLN A 86 4.92 17.30 -31.70
C GLN A 86 4.48 15.90 -31.26
N ILE A 87 5.40 15.17 -30.66
CA ILE A 87 5.17 13.82 -30.14
C ILE A 87 5.55 13.78 -28.67
N THR A 88 4.65 13.24 -27.84
CA THR A 88 4.85 12.88 -26.44
C THR A 88 4.59 11.40 -26.29
N ILE A 89 5.44 10.68 -25.53
CA ILE A 89 5.25 9.25 -25.22
C ILE A 89 5.19 9.11 -23.71
N LEU A 90 4.04 8.67 -23.21
CA LEU A 90 3.77 8.46 -21.79
C LEU A 90 4.05 7.03 -21.38
N GLU A 91 4.39 6.80 -20.10
CA GLU A 91 4.34 5.44 -19.53
C GLU A 91 2.90 4.91 -19.56
N PRO A 92 2.68 3.59 -19.61
CA PRO A 92 1.39 3.02 -19.25
C PRO A 92 1.00 3.44 -17.83
N ILE A 93 -0.29 3.57 -17.54
CA ILE A 93 -0.75 3.78 -16.15
C ILE A 93 -0.28 2.59 -15.31
N ALA A 94 0.13 2.85 -14.07
CA ALA A 94 0.49 1.79 -13.14
C ALA A 94 -0.74 0.90 -12.83
N ASP A 95 -0.49 -0.37 -12.55
CA ASP A 95 -1.51 -1.33 -12.11
C ASP A 95 -1.01 -2.02 -10.85
N ILE A 96 -1.28 -1.39 -9.71
CA ILE A 96 -0.71 -1.74 -8.40
C ILE A 96 -1.71 -2.47 -7.52
N PHE A 97 -1.25 -3.48 -6.81
CA PHE A 97 -2.01 -4.15 -5.76
C PHE A 97 -1.09 -4.70 -4.66
N TYR A 98 -1.67 -4.98 -3.50
CA TYR A 98 -1.00 -5.58 -2.33
C TYR A 98 -1.65 -6.93 -2.02
N ASP A 99 -0.82 -7.93 -1.75
CA ASP A 99 -1.27 -9.24 -1.29
C ASP A 99 -0.43 -9.67 -0.09
N PRO A 100 -1.08 -9.77 1.10
CA PRO A 100 -2.50 -9.54 1.38
C PRO A 100 -2.88 -8.04 1.39
N SER A 101 -4.12 -7.73 1.01
CA SER A 101 -4.69 -6.36 1.12
C SER A 101 -5.33 -6.07 2.48
N VAL A 102 -5.54 -7.11 3.30
CA VAL A 102 -6.03 -7.01 4.68
C VAL A 102 -4.97 -7.56 5.61
N ILE A 103 -4.46 -6.72 6.50
CA ILE A 103 -3.40 -7.08 7.45
C ILE A 103 -3.83 -6.81 8.89
N VAL A 104 -3.50 -7.76 9.74
CA VAL A 104 -3.63 -7.64 11.20
C VAL A 104 -2.23 -7.75 11.79
N ILE A 105 -1.80 -6.72 12.47
CA ILE A 105 -0.46 -6.60 13.04
C ILE A 105 -0.54 -6.30 14.53
N THR A 106 0.56 -6.47 15.24
CA THR A 106 0.63 -6.31 16.69
C THR A 106 1.45 -5.07 17.03
N LYS A 107 0.95 -4.26 17.95
CA LYS A 107 1.64 -3.11 18.53
C LYS A 107 3.00 -3.51 19.09
N ASP A 108 4.00 -2.64 18.92
CA ASP A 108 5.39 -2.79 19.39
C ASP A 108 6.13 -4.02 18.79
N ILE A 109 5.56 -4.66 17.75
CA ILE A 109 6.21 -5.71 16.97
C ILE A 109 6.51 -5.19 15.56
N PRO A 110 7.77 -5.30 15.07
CA PRO A 110 8.10 -4.93 13.70
C PRO A 110 7.28 -5.74 12.68
N ILE A 111 6.75 -5.07 11.67
CA ILE A 111 6.04 -5.77 10.59
C ILE A 111 7.02 -6.34 9.56
N ILE A 112 6.60 -7.42 8.90
CA ILE A 112 7.22 -7.82 7.65
C ILE A 112 6.87 -6.75 6.60
N PRO A 113 7.85 -6.18 5.86
CA PRO A 113 7.55 -5.16 4.87
C PRO A 113 6.50 -5.63 3.87
N LEU A 114 5.40 -4.87 3.75
CA LEU A 114 4.37 -5.13 2.75
C LEU A 114 4.76 -4.42 1.46
N VAL A 115 5.01 -5.19 0.41
CA VAL A 115 5.41 -4.73 -0.92
C VAL A 115 4.24 -4.85 -1.89
N TYR A 116 4.24 -3.99 -2.91
CA TYR A 116 3.24 -4.03 -3.98
C TYR A 116 3.67 -4.93 -5.13
N THR A 117 2.69 -5.38 -5.89
CA THR A 117 2.88 -5.91 -7.24
C THR A 117 2.38 -4.86 -8.24
N ASN A 118 3.07 -4.72 -9.37
CA ASN A 118 2.71 -3.79 -10.44
C ASN A 118 2.73 -4.51 -11.79
N ASN A 119 1.61 -4.49 -12.52
CA ASN A 119 1.46 -5.06 -13.86
C ASN A 119 1.42 -3.99 -14.96
N GLY A 120 1.47 -2.70 -14.59
CA GLY A 120 1.45 -1.56 -15.50
C GLY A 120 2.79 -0.85 -15.61
N GLY A 121 2.75 0.45 -15.93
CA GLY A 121 3.93 1.30 -16.01
C GLY A 121 4.52 1.60 -14.63
N ASN A 122 5.83 1.92 -14.60
CA ASN A 122 6.54 2.16 -13.36
C ASN A 122 6.05 3.43 -12.64
N PRO A 123 5.65 3.33 -11.35
CA PRO A 123 5.32 4.50 -10.56
C PRO A 123 6.53 5.42 -10.32
N LEU A 124 6.32 6.73 -10.41
CA LEU A 124 7.32 7.75 -10.07
C LEU A 124 7.09 8.36 -8.70
N THR A 125 5.83 8.53 -8.31
CA THR A 125 5.46 9.11 -7.02
C THR A 125 4.41 8.26 -6.33
N TRP A 126 4.42 8.34 -4.98
CA TRP A 126 3.56 7.56 -4.12
C TRP A 126 2.95 8.44 -3.04
N SER A 127 1.71 8.16 -2.68
CA SER A 127 1.06 8.72 -1.51
C SER A 127 0.12 7.72 -0.85
N ILE A 128 -0.18 7.94 0.42
CA ILE A 128 -1.11 7.12 1.20
C ILE A 128 -2.00 8.01 2.06
N HIS A 129 -3.27 7.68 2.15
CA HIS A 129 -4.25 8.39 2.97
C HIS A 129 -5.27 7.39 3.56
N PRO A 130 -5.70 7.59 4.81
CA PRO A 130 -5.28 8.61 5.77
C PRO A 130 -3.81 8.49 6.16
N GLN A 131 -3.32 9.40 7.02
CA GLN A 131 -1.97 9.31 7.56
C GLN A 131 -1.80 8.03 8.37
N LEU A 132 -0.66 7.36 8.19
CA LEU A 132 -0.33 6.14 8.93
C LEU A 132 -0.20 6.42 10.43
N PRO A 133 -0.55 5.44 11.27
CA PRO A 133 -0.33 5.52 12.71
C PRO A 133 1.17 5.59 13.03
N LEU A 134 1.45 6.16 14.20
CA LEU A 134 2.83 6.34 14.68
C LEU A 134 3.59 5.00 14.69
N GLY A 135 4.81 5.02 14.15
CA GLY A 135 5.70 3.86 14.05
C GLY A 135 5.62 3.11 12.71
N LEU A 136 4.60 3.34 11.90
CA LEU A 136 4.55 2.85 10.51
C LEU A 136 5.04 3.92 9.53
N THR A 137 5.69 3.48 8.47
CA THR A 137 6.22 4.31 7.39
C THR A 137 5.81 3.75 6.04
N PHE A 138 5.64 4.65 5.08
CA PHE A 138 5.35 4.29 3.69
C PHE A 138 6.32 5.02 2.77
N GLN A 139 7.11 4.27 2.02
CA GLN A 139 8.09 4.83 1.11
C GLN A 139 8.22 3.97 -0.14
N ASN A 140 8.18 4.60 -1.32
CA ASN A 140 8.32 3.93 -2.62
C ASN A 140 7.37 2.73 -2.79
N GLY A 141 6.12 2.85 -2.30
CA GLY A 141 5.14 1.78 -2.36
C GLY A 141 5.31 0.68 -1.29
N VAL A 142 6.25 0.80 -0.37
CA VAL A 142 6.50 -0.20 0.68
C VAL A 142 6.03 0.32 2.03
N LEU A 143 5.15 -0.44 2.69
CA LEU A 143 4.74 -0.21 4.07
C LEU A 143 5.67 -1.00 5.00
N ASN A 144 6.25 -0.32 6.00
CA ASN A 144 7.18 -0.91 6.96
C ASN A 144 7.09 -0.22 8.32
N GLY A 145 7.77 -0.75 9.34
CA GLY A 145 7.94 -0.13 10.64
C GLY A 145 7.48 -0.98 11.82
N THR A 146 7.36 -0.33 12.98
CA THR A 146 6.90 -0.92 14.24
C THR A 146 5.80 -0.02 14.80
N PRO A 147 4.52 -0.41 14.72
CA PRO A 147 3.43 0.44 15.19
C PRO A 147 3.49 0.60 16.70
N SER A 148 3.37 1.84 17.18
CA SER A 148 3.43 2.16 18.63
C SER A 148 2.08 2.42 19.28
N ILE A 149 1.01 2.38 18.51
CA ILE A 149 -0.39 2.54 18.96
C ILE A 149 -1.27 1.47 18.34
N ASN A 150 -2.27 1.02 19.07
CA ASN A 150 -3.33 0.15 18.52
C ASN A 150 -4.26 0.95 17.59
N MET A 151 -4.90 0.25 16.68
CA MET A 151 -5.82 0.85 15.71
C MET A 151 -6.88 -0.16 15.29
N THR A 152 -8.14 0.25 15.31
CA THR A 152 -9.23 -0.54 14.73
C THR A 152 -9.09 -0.61 13.21
N ASN A 153 -9.77 -1.56 12.59
CA ASN A 153 -9.72 -1.73 11.14
C ASN A 153 -9.93 -0.40 10.40
N THR A 154 -8.88 0.03 9.69
CA THR A 154 -8.86 1.29 8.95
C THR A 154 -8.44 1.02 7.51
N ILE A 155 -9.16 1.65 6.57
CA ILE A 155 -8.85 1.55 5.13
C ILE A 155 -7.90 2.68 4.77
N PHE A 156 -6.81 2.32 4.10
CA PHE A 156 -5.83 3.24 3.53
C PHE A 156 -5.89 3.14 2.01
N THR A 157 -6.02 4.28 1.34
CA THR A 157 -5.89 4.37 -0.11
C THR A 157 -4.46 4.76 -0.44
N ILE A 158 -3.87 4.04 -1.38
CA ILE A 158 -2.52 4.25 -1.88
C ILE A 158 -2.63 4.69 -3.33
N TRP A 159 -1.96 5.78 -3.68
CA TRP A 159 -1.84 6.28 -5.04
C TRP A 159 -0.42 6.09 -5.56
N ALA A 160 -0.33 5.73 -6.81
CA ALA A 160 0.91 5.59 -7.57
C ALA A 160 0.75 6.33 -8.90
N ASN A 161 1.62 7.30 -9.16
CA ASN A 161 1.49 8.15 -10.33
C ASN A 161 2.73 8.05 -11.21
N ASN A 162 2.53 8.14 -12.51
CA ASN A 162 3.58 8.26 -13.50
C ASN A 162 3.15 9.23 -14.63
N SER A 163 3.92 9.32 -15.72
CA SER A 163 3.55 10.20 -16.84
C SER A 163 2.27 9.77 -17.58
N GLY A 164 1.85 8.51 -17.43
CA GLY A 164 0.62 7.97 -18.02
C GLY A 164 -0.63 8.31 -17.23
N GLY A 165 -0.48 8.66 -15.95
CA GLY A 165 -1.60 9.01 -15.07
C GLY A 165 -1.50 8.41 -13.67
N ASP A 166 -2.64 8.44 -12.98
CA ASP A 166 -2.79 8.03 -11.59
C ASP A 166 -3.43 6.65 -11.50
N ALA A 167 -2.86 5.82 -10.64
CA ALA A 167 -3.43 4.55 -10.22
C ALA A 167 -3.65 4.56 -8.71
N ASN A 168 -4.62 3.81 -8.21
CA ASN A 168 -4.81 3.64 -6.77
C ASN A 168 -5.26 2.23 -6.40
N THR A 169 -5.00 1.88 -5.15
CA THR A 169 -5.46 0.64 -4.53
C THR A 169 -5.72 0.88 -3.05
N THR A 170 -6.33 -0.06 -2.37
CA THR A 170 -6.62 0.04 -0.94
C THR A 170 -6.03 -1.12 -0.17
N ILE A 171 -5.60 -0.84 1.06
CA ILE A 171 -5.26 -1.84 2.07
C ILE A 171 -6.06 -1.58 3.34
N GLN A 172 -6.32 -2.63 4.11
CA GLN A 172 -6.98 -2.53 5.41
C GLN A 172 -5.98 -2.95 6.49
N ILE A 173 -5.84 -2.12 7.54
CA ILE A 173 -4.91 -2.37 8.63
C ILE A 173 -5.66 -2.37 9.96
N THR A 174 -5.42 -3.42 10.75
CA THR A 174 -5.79 -3.49 12.17
C THR A 174 -4.52 -3.65 13.00
N ILE A 175 -4.36 -2.89 14.07
CA ILE A 175 -3.23 -3.01 15.00
C ILE A 175 -3.77 -3.37 16.38
N ASN A 176 -3.52 -4.59 16.79
CA ASN A 176 -3.95 -5.10 18.10
C ASN A 176 -2.87 -4.89 19.16
N GLU A 177 -3.26 -4.86 20.43
CA GLU A 177 -2.33 -5.00 21.54
C GLU A 177 -1.62 -6.35 21.48
N GLN A 178 -0.47 -6.46 22.16
CA GLN A 178 0.12 -7.78 22.44
C GLN A 178 -0.81 -8.56 23.38
N ILE A 179 -0.84 -9.88 23.24
CA ILE A 179 -1.60 -10.75 24.16
C ILE A 179 -1.08 -10.50 25.60
N PRO A 180 -1.96 -10.35 26.60
CA PRO A 180 -1.55 -10.20 27.99
C PRO A 180 -0.73 -11.39 28.50
N ILE A 181 0.08 -11.17 29.51
CA ILE A 181 0.73 -12.21 30.30
C ILE A 181 0.33 -11.98 31.75
N ILE A 182 -0.20 -13.02 32.43
CA ILE A 182 -0.60 -12.96 33.84
C ILE A 182 -0.04 -14.16 34.59
N SER A 183 0.41 -13.95 35.80
CA SER A 183 0.80 -15.02 36.72
C SER A 183 0.56 -14.62 38.16
N TYR A 184 0.23 -15.61 38.99
CA TYR A 184 0.19 -15.49 40.45
C TYR A 184 1.19 -16.53 41.01
N PHE A 185 2.09 -16.06 41.86
CA PHE A 185 3.06 -16.92 42.50
C PHE A 185 2.49 -17.51 43.81
N ASP A 186 3.06 -18.62 44.27
CA ASP A 186 2.76 -19.31 45.53
C ASP A 186 1.41 -20.00 45.61
N SER A 187 0.74 -20.28 44.49
CA SER A 187 -0.41 -21.23 44.49
C SER A 187 0.07 -22.65 44.85
N PRO A 188 -0.67 -23.39 45.71
CA PRO A 188 -1.96 -23.12 46.31
C PRO A 188 -1.92 -22.11 47.47
N PHE A 189 -2.98 -21.25 47.54
CA PHE A 189 -3.17 -20.28 48.63
C PHE A 189 -4.02 -20.89 49.75
N ASN A 190 -3.53 -20.79 51.00
CA ASN A 190 -4.20 -21.25 52.18
C ASN A 190 -4.62 -20.05 53.05
N PHE A 191 -5.91 -19.88 53.23
CA PHE A 191 -6.48 -18.77 54.02
C PHE A 191 -7.18 -19.29 55.28
N THR A 192 -7.47 -18.39 56.16
CA THR A 192 -8.25 -18.69 57.38
C THR A 192 -9.55 -17.89 57.33
N LYS A 193 -10.68 -18.57 57.56
CA LYS A 193 -11.99 -17.93 57.68
C LYS A 193 -11.96 -16.75 58.65
N ASP A 194 -12.71 -15.68 58.33
CA ASP A 194 -12.88 -14.45 59.11
C ASP A 194 -11.58 -13.65 59.35
N ILE A 195 -10.49 -13.98 58.65
CA ILE A 195 -9.22 -13.23 58.67
C ILE A 195 -8.98 -12.63 57.28
N ALA A 196 -8.73 -11.30 57.21
CA ALA A 196 -8.41 -10.63 55.98
C ALA A 196 -7.16 -11.22 55.31
N ILE A 197 -7.22 -11.51 54.02
CA ILE A 197 -6.05 -12.01 53.30
C ILE A 197 -5.06 -10.88 52.95
N THR A 198 -3.79 -11.21 52.87
CA THR A 198 -2.84 -10.35 52.16
C THR A 198 -3.25 -10.35 50.68
N PRO A 199 -3.48 -9.17 50.06
CA PRO A 199 -3.90 -9.11 48.65
C PRO A 199 -2.95 -9.88 47.74
N LEU A 200 -3.53 -10.76 46.91
CA LEU A 200 -2.80 -11.50 45.88
C LEU A 200 -2.67 -10.63 44.62
N THR A 201 -1.49 -10.11 44.39
CA THR A 201 -1.21 -9.23 43.26
C THR A 201 -0.59 -10.05 42.13
N PRO A 202 -1.16 -10.02 40.91
CA PRO A 202 -0.58 -10.71 39.76
C PRO A 202 0.69 -10.00 39.27
N THR A 203 1.59 -10.79 38.67
CA THR A 203 2.63 -10.25 37.80
C THR A 203 2.06 -10.16 36.39
N LEU A 204 2.15 -8.97 35.80
CA LEU A 204 1.57 -8.65 34.50
C LEU A 204 2.67 -8.36 33.48
N GLY A 205 2.38 -8.70 32.22
CA GLY A 205 3.25 -8.43 31.08
C GLY A 205 2.44 -8.44 29.76
N GLY A 206 3.15 -8.35 28.63
CA GLY A 206 2.49 -8.26 27.33
C GLY A 206 1.78 -6.92 27.13
N GLY A 207 0.65 -6.94 26.43
CA GLY A 207 -0.16 -5.74 26.15
C GLY A 207 -1.04 -5.32 27.33
N ALA A 208 -1.52 -4.08 27.28
CA ALA A 208 -2.42 -3.53 28.28
C ALA A 208 -3.70 -4.39 28.36
N ILE A 209 -4.11 -4.71 29.61
CA ILE A 209 -5.29 -5.54 29.86
C ILE A 209 -6.52 -4.65 29.86
N ALA A 210 -7.52 -5.03 29.08
CA ALA A 210 -8.80 -4.33 29.02
C ALA A 210 -9.81 -4.87 30.03
N GLU A 211 -9.74 -6.19 30.33
CA GLU A 211 -10.69 -6.86 31.22
C GLU A 211 -10.04 -8.00 31.97
N PHE A 212 -10.37 -8.12 33.24
CA PHE A 212 -10.12 -9.31 34.08
C PHE A 212 -11.42 -10.01 34.41
N GLY A 213 -11.37 -11.32 34.50
CA GLY A 213 -12.45 -12.15 35.02
C GLY A 213 -11.92 -13.38 35.76
N ILE A 214 -12.80 -14.07 36.49
CA ILE A 214 -12.47 -15.28 37.24
C ILE A 214 -13.63 -16.28 37.19
N PHE A 215 -13.32 -17.55 37.04
CA PHE A 215 -14.28 -18.64 37.10
C PHE A 215 -13.70 -19.86 37.80
N PRO A 216 -14.46 -20.53 38.66
CA PRO A 216 -15.78 -20.13 39.18
C PRO A 216 -15.71 -18.84 40.00
N PRO A 217 -16.84 -18.21 40.39
CA PRO A 217 -16.83 -17.03 41.24
C PRO A 217 -16.11 -17.32 42.55
N LEU A 218 -15.38 -16.30 43.05
CA LEU A 218 -14.70 -16.39 44.34
C LEU A 218 -15.69 -16.67 45.48
N PRO A 219 -15.26 -17.30 46.59
CA PRO A 219 -16.09 -17.53 47.76
C PRO A 219 -16.48 -16.18 48.42
N ASP A 220 -17.59 -16.23 49.17
CA ASP A 220 -18.10 -15.05 49.87
C ASP A 220 -17.04 -14.38 50.74
N GLY A 221 -16.91 -13.07 50.59
CA GLY A 221 -15.94 -12.23 51.27
C GLY A 221 -14.62 -12.00 50.53
N LEU A 222 -14.35 -12.75 49.45
CA LEU A 222 -13.25 -12.46 48.52
C LEU A 222 -13.76 -11.84 47.25
N ASP A 223 -12.96 -10.93 46.65
CA ASP A 223 -13.26 -10.26 45.40
C ASP A 223 -12.00 -10.07 44.55
N ILE A 224 -12.15 -9.79 43.27
CA ILE A 224 -11.07 -9.46 42.33
C ILE A 224 -11.35 -8.10 41.70
N ASN A 225 -10.36 -7.21 41.75
CA ASN A 225 -10.52 -5.89 41.15
C ASN A 225 -10.09 -5.85 39.67
N SER A 226 -10.28 -4.66 39.04
CA SER A 226 -9.89 -4.43 37.62
C SER A 226 -8.40 -4.54 37.31
N ASN A 227 -7.54 -4.64 38.32
CA ASN A 227 -6.10 -4.89 38.18
C ASN A 227 -5.73 -6.36 38.41
N GLY A 228 -6.72 -7.23 38.58
CA GLY A 228 -6.51 -8.65 38.86
C GLY A 228 -6.11 -8.93 40.32
N VAL A 229 -6.13 -7.94 41.20
CA VAL A 229 -5.78 -8.18 42.61
C VAL A 229 -6.95 -8.84 43.33
N ILE A 230 -6.70 -10.01 43.94
CA ILE A 230 -7.66 -10.72 44.77
C ILE A 230 -7.47 -10.26 46.24
N PHE A 231 -8.55 -9.87 46.90
CA PHE A 231 -8.53 -9.28 48.26
C PHE A 231 -9.83 -9.63 49.00
N GLY A 232 -9.85 -9.34 50.30
CA GLY A 232 -11.04 -9.47 51.10
C GLY A 232 -10.83 -10.32 52.38
N THR A 233 -11.97 -10.76 52.96
CA THR A 233 -12.01 -11.57 54.18
C THR A 233 -13.00 -12.75 53.92
N PRO A 234 -12.53 -13.98 53.72
CA PRO A 234 -13.41 -15.07 53.41
C PRO A 234 -14.32 -15.39 54.62
N SER A 235 -15.61 -15.56 54.35
CA SER A 235 -16.63 -15.79 55.39
C SER A 235 -17.07 -17.22 55.55
N SER A 236 -16.59 -18.16 54.76
CA SER A 236 -16.92 -19.58 54.79
C SER A 236 -15.70 -20.45 54.59
N ASN A 237 -15.70 -21.63 55.23
CA ASN A 237 -14.68 -22.67 54.95
C ASN A 237 -14.93 -23.27 53.58
N MET A 238 -13.82 -23.54 52.88
CA MET A 238 -13.85 -24.12 51.53
C MET A 238 -12.73 -25.18 51.40
N THR A 239 -13.08 -26.30 50.80
CA THR A 239 -12.09 -27.30 50.39
C THR A 239 -11.31 -26.78 49.18
N PHE A 240 -10.22 -27.43 48.88
CA PHE A 240 -9.40 -27.16 47.70
C PHE A 240 -10.24 -26.93 46.45
N THR A 241 -10.20 -25.71 45.93
CA THR A 241 -10.94 -25.29 44.73
C THR A 241 -10.01 -24.59 43.78
N GLU A 242 -10.20 -24.89 42.51
CA GLU A 242 -9.42 -24.31 41.41
C GLU A 242 -10.17 -23.19 40.74
N TYR A 243 -9.48 -22.05 40.48
CA TYR A 243 -10.00 -20.84 39.87
C TYR A 243 -9.17 -20.50 38.66
N THR A 244 -9.82 -20.30 37.51
CA THR A 244 -9.20 -19.78 36.31
C THR A 244 -9.45 -18.27 36.22
N ILE A 245 -8.35 -17.50 36.21
CA ILE A 245 -8.39 -16.06 36.00
C ILE A 245 -8.03 -15.82 34.55
N PHE A 246 -8.78 -14.96 33.88
CA PHE A 246 -8.55 -14.55 32.51
C PHE A 246 -8.34 -13.05 32.41
N ALA A 247 -7.47 -12.64 31.49
CA ALA A 247 -7.18 -11.26 31.14
C ALA A 247 -7.21 -11.10 29.63
N ASN A 248 -8.00 -10.16 29.15
CA ASN A 248 -8.28 -9.96 27.74
C ASN A 248 -7.93 -8.56 27.26
N ASN A 249 -7.55 -8.45 25.99
CA ASN A 249 -7.42 -7.20 25.24
C ASN A 249 -7.70 -7.43 23.75
N SER A 250 -7.45 -6.43 22.89
CA SER A 250 -7.66 -6.56 21.43
C SER A 250 -6.74 -7.59 20.76
N GLY A 251 -5.62 -7.95 21.37
CA GLY A 251 -4.70 -8.97 20.89
C GLY A 251 -5.12 -10.39 21.21
N GLY A 252 -5.99 -10.57 22.19
CA GLY A 252 -6.47 -11.87 22.66
C GLY A 252 -6.55 -11.98 24.17
N GLY A 253 -6.67 -13.23 24.67
CA GLY A 253 -6.78 -13.52 26.08
C GLY A 253 -5.63 -14.39 26.62
N ALA A 254 -5.29 -14.18 27.89
CA ALA A 254 -4.43 -15.05 28.68
C ALA A 254 -5.19 -15.61 29.88
N THR A 255 -4.83 -16.80 30.34
CA THR A 255 -5.41 -17.44 31.51
C THR A 255 -4.32 -17.92 32.46
N VAL A 256 -4.64 -17.92 33.75
CA VAL A 256 -3.84 -18.57 34.80
C VAL A 256 -4.75 -19.26 35.77
N THR A 257 -4.36 -20.41 36.24
CA THR A 257 -5.09 -21.18 37.24
C THR A 257 -4.43 -21.04 38.61
N ILE A 258 -5.22 -20.75 39.61
CA ILE A 258 -4.82 -20.73 41.01
C ILE A 258 -5.68 -21.68 41.83
N GLN A 259 -5.20 -22.06 42.97
CA GLN A 259 -5.88 -22.97 43.91
C GLN A 259 -5.99 -22.28 45.25
N ILE A 260 -7.20 -22.31 45.83
CA ILE A 260 -7.52 -21.70 47.12
C ILE A 260 -8.14 -22.75 48.06
N VAL A 261 -7.73 -22.72 49.33
CA VAL A 261 -8.32 -23.44 50.48
C VAL A 261 -8.63 -22.43 51.58
N ILE A 262 -9.77 -22.57 52.27
CA ILE A 262 -10.15 -21.72 53.41
C ILE A 262 -10.54 -22.55 54.60
#